data_31f0fe3a64e735a35fb1ed025fbe5ed4
#
_entry.id   31f0fe3a64e735a35fb1ed025fbe5ed4
#
_cell.length_a   1.000
_cell.length_b   1.000
_cell.length_c   1.000
_cell.angle_alpha   90.00
_cell.angle_beta   90.00
_cell.angle_gamma   90.00
#
_symmetry.space_group_name_H-M   'P 1'
#
loop_
_entity.id
_entity.type
_entity.pdbx_description
1 polymer ?
#
loop_
_entity_poly.entity_id
_entity_poly.type
_entity_poly.pdbx_seq_one_letter_code
_entity_poly.pdbx_strand_id
1 'polypeptide(L)'
;MSNPNTSSSESPMVTGLFRDRESAERAYESVSARGYGRDEVNLLMSDETRKTHFSGDASEVTSELGSKAAEGAGIGGAIGGTVGAIAAALAAVGTSIAIPGLGLIVAGPLAAALAGAGAGGLTGGLVGALVGWGIPEERVIRYEKGIKEGGIVMGVKSRTAEDATHFESEWKRNRGEDVYQ
;
A
#
# COMPACT_ATOMS: atom_id res chain seq x y z
N MET A 1 37.26 -25.50 -2.15
CA MET A 1 36.78 -24.32 -1.41
C MET A 1 35.56 -23.78 -2.17
N SER A 2 34.39 -24.25 -1.77
CA SER A 2 33.13 -23.86 -2.41
C SER A 2 32.62 -22.58 -1.73
N ASN A 3 32.50 -21.52 -2.51
CA ASN A 3 31.96 -20.24 -2.05
C ASN A 3 30.42 -20.39 -1.99
N PRO A 4 29.80 -20.36 -0.82
CA PRO A 4 28.34 -20.26 -0.79
C PRO A 4 27.98 -18.84 -1.21
N ASN A 5 27.62 -18.69 -2.46
CA ASN A 5 26.95 -17.49 -2.97
C ASN A 5 25.60 -17.40 -2.24
N THR A 6 25.58 -16.76 -1.08
CA THR A 6 24.36 -16.32 -0.42
C THR A 6 23.77 -15.24 -1.30
N SER A 7 23.01 -15.67 -2.30
CA SER A 7 22.01 -14.82 -2.90
C SER A 7 21.09 -14.40 -1.76
N SER A 8 21.28 -13.21 -1.25
CA SER A 8 20.27 -12.54 -0.45
C SER A 8 19.03 -12.48 -1.34
N SER A 9 18.11 -13.40 -1.15
CA SER A 9 16.81 -13.36 -1.82
C SER A 9 16.10 -12.15 -1.21
N GLU A 10 16.33 -10.99 -1.81
CA GLU A 10 15.51 -9.84 -1.48
C GLU A 10 14.07 -10.26 -1.75
N SER A 11 13.29 -10.21 -0.69
CA SER A 11 11.87 -10.54 -0.79
C SER A 11 11.22 -9.66 -1.85
N PRO A 12 10.58 -10.23 -2.89
CA PRO A 12 10.10 -9.45 -4.00
C PRO A 12 9.02 -8.46 -3.57
N MET A 13 9.08 -7.27 -4.16
CA MET A 13 8.08 -6.23 -3.97
C MET A 13 6.96 -6.45 -4.99
N VAL A 14 5.78 -6.80 -4.53
CA VAL A 14 4.57 -6.85 -5.38
C VAL A 14 3.94 -5.48 -5.42
N THR A 15 3.69 -4.97 -6.62
CA THR A 15 3.03 -3.67 -6.83
C THR A 15 1.92 -3.79 -7.85
N GLY A 16 0.86 -2.98 -7.72
CA GLY A 16 -0.26 -2.97 -8.65
C GLY A 16 -1.06 -1.68 -8.57
N LEU A 17 -1.72 -1.33 -9.66
CA LEU A 17 -2.63 -0.19 -9.78
C LEU A 17 -4.07 -0.67 -9.80
N PHE A 18 -4.93 -0.04 -9.03
CA PHE A 18 -6.37 -0.32 -8.95
C PHE A 18 -7.16 0.94 -9.31
N ARG A 19 -8.12 0.80 -10.23
CA ARG A 19 -8.90 1.93 -10.73
C ARG A 19 -10.06 2.33 -9.84
N ASP A 20 -10.48 1.45 -8.96
CA ASP A 20 -11.62 1.67 -8.06
C ASP A 20 -11.31 1.14 -6.66
N ARG A 21 -12.04 1.71 -5.68
CA ARG A 21 -11.92 1.35 -4.27
C ARG A 21 -12.18 -0.12 -4.02
N GLU A 22 -13.21 -0.68 -4.63
CA GLU A 22 -13.62 -2.06 -4.39
C GLU A 22 -12.54 -3.07 -4.79
N SER A 23 -11.89 -2.82 -5.94
CA SER A 23 -10.77 -3.65 -6.40
C SER A 23 -9.55 -3.53 -5.48
N ALA A 24 -9.24 -2.33 -5.00
CA ALA A 24 -8.16 -2.09 -4.05
C ALA A 24 -8.44 -2.75 -2.70
N GLU A 25 -9.67 -2.67 -2.19
CA GLU A 25 -10.06 -3.31 -0.92
C GLU A 25 -9.91 -4.84 -1.00
N ARG A 26 -10.38 -5.47 -2.09
CA ARG A 26 -10.20 -6.92 -2.30
C ARG A 26 -8.73 -7.32 -2.40
N ALA A 27 -7.92 -6.52 -3.07
CA ALA A 27 -6.48 -6.76 -3.12
C ALA A 27 -5.84 -6.66 -1.74
N TYR A 28 -6.24 -5.67 -0.95
CA TYR A 28 -5.79 -5.50 0.44
C TYR A 28 -6.20 -6.69 1.32
N GLU A 29 -7.43 -7.19 1.17
CA GLU A 29 -7.92 -8.37 1.90
C GLU A 29 -7.07 -9.60 1.61
N SER A 30 -6.65 -9.81 0.35
CA SER A 30 -5.80 -10.95 -0.01
C SER A 30 -4.45 -10.93 0.71
N VAL A 31 -3.94 -9.74 0.99
CA VAL A 31 -2.68 -9.54 1.75
C VAL A 31 -2.92 -9.78 3.23
N SER A 32 -3.99 -9.20 3.79
CA SER A 32 -4.36 -9.36 5.20
C SER A 32 -4.71 -10.82 5.55
N ALA A 33 -5.36 -11.55 4.65
CA ALA A 33 -5.68 -12.97 4.81
C ALA A 33 -4.42 -13.85 4.94
N ARG A 34 -3.28 -13.39 4.41
CA ARG A 34 -1.96 -14.02 4.60
C ARG A 34 -1.24 -13.57 5.88
N GLY A 35 -1.90 -12.78 6.73
CA GLY A 35 -1.36 -12.32 8.01
C GLY A 35 -0.37 -11.16 7.89
N TYR A 36 -0.39 -10.43 6.78
CA TYR A 36 0.38 -9.18 6.66
C TYR A 36 -0.34 -8.05 7.39
N GLY A 37 0.43 -7.30 8.15
CA GLY A 37 -0.06 -6.13 8.88
C GLY A 37 -0.25 -4.90 7.99
N ARG A 38 -0.96 -3.92 8.53
CA ARG A 38 -1.18 -2.63 7.86
C ARG A 38 0.12 -1.87 7.61
N ASP A 39 1.10 -2.08 8.47
CA ASP A 39 2.45 -1.52 8.42
C ASP A 39 3.36 -2.17 7.37
N GLU A 40 2.90 -3.25 6.73
CA GLU A 40 3.62 -3.92 5.64
C GLU A 40 3.07 -3.55 4.25
N VAL A 41 1.91 -2.89 4.21
CA VAL A 41 1.25 -2.50 2.96
C VAL A 41 1.45 -1.01 2.72
N ASN A 42 1.81 -0.68 1.50
CA ASN A 42 1.98 0.69 1.05
C ASN A 42 0.84 1.09 0.14
N LEU A 43 0.33 2.29 0.34
CA LEU A 43 -0.76 2.85 -0.44
C LEU A 43 -0.34 4.22 -0.97
N LEU A 44 -0.56 4.44 -2.25
CA LEU A 44 -0.35 5.74 -2.90
C LEU A 44 -1.59 6.10 -3.69
N MET A 45 -2.08 7.31 -3.50
CA MET A 45 -3.23 7.85 -4.21
C MET A 45 -3.18 9.37 -4.22
N SER A 46 -4.02 10.01 -5.01
CA SER A 46 -4.19 11.44 -4.92
C SER A 46 -4.96 11.84 -3.65
N ASP A 47 -4.72 13.07 -3.15
CA ASP A 47 -5.49 13.60 -2.02
C ASP A 47 -6.99 13.70 -2.35
N GLU A 48 -7.31 13.94 -3.62
CA GLU A 48 -8.69 13.94 -4.11
C GLU A 48 -9.32 12.54 -4.04
N THR A 49 -8.60 11.50 -4.50
CA THR A 49 -9.04 10.11 -4.40
C THR A 49 -9.29 9.72 -2.94
N ARG A 50 -8.36 10.09 -2.05
CA ARG A 50 -8.53 9.87 -0.61
C ARG A 50 -9.78 10.54 -0.07
N LYS A 51 -9.98 11.82 -0.37
CA LYS A 51 -11.16 12.57 0.07
C LYS A 51 -12.45 12.00 -0.48
N THR A 52 -12.47 11.61 -1.75
CA THR A 52 -13.69 11.12 -2.41
C THR A 52 -14.09 9.73 -1.90
N HIS A 53 -13.11 8.84 -1.71
CA HIS A 53 -13.39 7.43 -1.44
C HIS A 53 -13.18 6.99 0.01
N PHE A 54 -12.43 7.75 0.81
CA PHE A 54 -12.00 7.31 2.14
C PHE A 54 -12.25 8.33 3.27
N SER A 55 -12.81 9.52 3.00
CA SER A 55 -13.00 10.55 4.03
C SER A 55 -14.22 10.32 4.94
N GLY A 56 -15.23 9.58 4.47
CA GLY A 56 -16.43 9.29 5.27
C GLY A 56 -16.20 8.24 6.35
N ASP A 57 -15.37 7.26 6.05
CA ASP A 57 -15.24 6.07 6.88
C ASP A 57 -14.25 6.26 8.06
N ALA A 58 -13.32 7.20 7.96
CA ALA A 58 -12.33 7.42 9.02
C ALA A 58 -12.95 7.93 10.33
N SER A 59 -14.04 8.70 10.26
CA SER A 59 -14.72 9.22 11.44
C SER A 59 -15.67 8.20 12.06
N GLU A 60 -16.32 7.35 11.26
CA GLU A 60 -17.19 6.28 11.76
C GLU A 60 -16.35 5.11 12.30
N VAL A 61 -15.29 4.71 11.60
CA VAL A 61 -14.39 3.64 12.03
C VAL A 61 -13.66 4.01 13.33
N THR A 62 -13.32 5.28 13.53
CA THR A 62 -12.68 5.72 14.80
C THR A 62 -13.67 5.69 15.96
N SER A 63 -14.96 5.95 15.72
CA SER A 63 -16.00 5.96 16.75
C SER A 63 -16.46 4.56 17.17
N GLU A 64 -16.54 3.60 16.23
CA GLU A 64 -16.94 2.22 16.53
C GLU A 64 -15.77 1.33 16.96
N LEU A 65 -14.58 1.51 16.38
CA LEU A 65 -13.38 0.76 16.77
C LEU A 65 -12.79 1.21 18.11
N GLY A 66 -13.04 2.45 18.54
CA GLY A 66 -12.61 2.93 19.86
C GLY A 66 -13.23 2.16 21.01
N SER A 67 -14.40 1.53 20.81
CA SER A 67 -15.09 0.75 21.84
C SER A 67 -14.84 -0.77 21.73
N LYS A 68 -14.53 -1.30 20.54
CA LYS A 68 -14.41 -2.76 20.32
C LYS A 68 -12.99 -3.23 20.03
N ALA A 69 -12.10 -2.36 19.55
CA ALA A 69 -10.71 -2.73 19.29
C ALA A 69 -9.85 -2.84 20.57
N ALA A 70 -10.32 -2.28 21.67
CA ALA A 70 -9.65 -2.43 22.97
C ALA A 70 -9.86 -3.84 23.58
N GLU A 71 -10.91 -4.57 23.18
CA GLU A 71 -11.21 -5.91 23.70
C GLU A 71 -10.73 -7.06 22.80
N GLY A 72 -10.29 -6.78 21.57
CA GLY A 72 -9.97 -7.81 20.58
C GLY A 72 -8.54 -7.76 20.00
N ALA A 73 -7.58 -7.23 20.72
CA ALA A 73 -6.16 -7.18 20.30
C ALA A 73 -5.44 -8.54 20.42
N GLY A 74 -6.16 -9.62 20.19
CA GLY A 74 -5.62 -10.99 20.13
C GLY A 74 -6.06 -11.65 18.85
N ILE A 75 -5.10 -11.91 17.96
CA ILE A 75 -5.16 -12.91 16.88
C ILE A 75 -6.44 -12.86 16.02
N GLY A 76 -6.38 -12.22 14.86
CA GLY A 76 -7.39 -12.35 13.82
C GLY A 76 -8.35 -11.19 13.72
N GLY A 77 -7.88 -10.03 13.34
CA GLY A 77 -8.73 -8.96 12.82
C GLY A 77 -9.26 -9.22 11.41
N ALA A 78 -9.65 -10.46 11.15
CA ALA A 78 -10.46 -10.82 10.01
C ALA A 78 -11.92 -10.72 10.46
N ILE A 79 -12.55 -9.61 10.24
CA ILE A 79 -13.98 -9.37 10.09
C ILE A 79 -14.24 -7.89 10.45
N GLY A 80 -13.62 -7.01 9.74
CA GLY A 80 -14.26 -5.74 9.45
C GLY A 80 -14.71 -5.88 8.01
N GLY A 81 -16.00 -5.74 7.77
CA GLY A 81 -16.54 -5.95 6.44
C GLY A 81 -15.71 -5.27 5.36
N THR A 82 -15.78 -5.81 4.17
CA THR A 82 -15.05 -5.50 2.93
C THR A 82 -14.98 -4.01 2.53
N VAL A 83 -15.51 -3.14 3.34
CA VAL A 83 -15.62 -1.71 3.09
C VAL A 83 -14.95 -0.98 4.26
N GLY A 84 -13.70 -0.57 4.08
CA GLY A 84 -13.03 0.26 5.07
C GLY A 84 -11.64 -0.22 5.52
N ALA A 85 -11.13 -1.37 5.06
CA ALA A 85 -9.82 -1.86 5.43
C ALA A 85 -8.70 -0.89 5.03
N ILE A 86 -8.79 -0.31 3.84
CA ILE A 86 -7.85 0.72 3.38
C ILE A 86 -8.04 2.02 4.17
N ALA A 87 -9.29 2.46 4.41
CA ALA A 87 -9.55 3.63 5.23
C ALA A 87 -9.00 3.46 6.64
N ALA A 88 -9.22 2.29 7.24
CA ALA A 88 -8.66 1.93 8.53
C ALA A 88 -7.11 1.88 8.51
N ALA A 89 -6.52 1.39 7.42
CA ALA A 89 -5.07 1.41 7.25
C ALA A 89 -4.53 2.84 7.14
N LEU A 90 -5.17 3.70 6.39
CA LEU A 90 -4.81 5.12 6.28
C LEU A 90 -4.94 5.87 7.61
N ALA A 91 -5.95 5.53 8.43
CA ALA A 91 -6.18 6.16 9.73
C ALA A 91 -5.25 5.63 10.83
N ALA A 92 -4.96 4.33 10.83
CA ALA A 92 -4.25 3.66 11.92
C ALA A 92 -2.73 3.81 11.86
N VAL A 93 -2.17 3.96 10.65
CA VAL A 93 -0.72 3.99 10.47
C VAL A 93 -0.19 5.40 10.63
N GLY A 94 -0.51 6.26 11.47
CA GLY A 94 0.14 7.55 11.77
C GLY A 94 1.27 8.06 10.82
N THR A 95 1.54 7.34 9.77
CA THR A 95 2.57 7.48 8.72
C THR A 95 1.96 7.74 7.35
N SER A 96 0.83 8.44 7.27
CA SER A 96 0.40 8.98 5.99
C SER A 96 1.01 10.36 5.80
N ILE A 97 1.70 10.57 4.69
CA ILE A 97 2.29 11.86 4.34
C ILE A 97 1.59 12.41 3.12
N ALA A 98 1.11 13.64 3.24
CA ALA A 98 0.75 14.44 2.08
C ALA A 98 2.04 15.03 1.49
N ILE A 99 2.29 14.80 0.21
CA ILE A 99 3.43 15.40 -0.48
C ILE A 99 2.99 16.76 -1.03
N PRO A 100 3.45 17.88 -0.43
CA PRO A 100 3.05 19.22 -0.86
C PRO A 100 3.45 19.47 -2.32
N GLY A 101 2.56 20.09 -3.07
CA GLY A 101 2.80 20.42 -4.48
C GLY A 101 2.49 19.28 -5.47
N LEU A 102 2.39 18.03 -5.02
CA LEU A 102 2.01 16.92 -5.89
C LEU A 102 0.58 16.43 -5.65
N GLY A 103 -0.07 16.86 -4.56
CA GLY A 103 -1.42 16.41 -4.22
C GLY A 103 -1.52 14.89 -3.99
N LEU A 104 -0.44 14.28 -3.51
CA LEU A 104 -0.35 12.84 -3.28
C LEU A 104 -0.37 12.51 -1.79
N ILE A 105 -1.03 11.40 -1.48
CA ILE A 105 -1.00 10.77 -0.17
C ILE A 105 -0.24 9.46 -0.28
N VAL A 106 0.72 9.27 0.60
CA VAL A 106 1.49 8.04 0.73
C VAL A 106 1.28 7.50 2.14
N ALA A 107 0.94 6.26 2.26
CA ALA A 107 0.78 5.58 3.56
C ALA A 107 1.60 4.27 3.60
N GLY A 108 1.96 3.85 4.80
CA GLY A 108 2.75 2.65 5.03
C GLY A 108 4.27 2.90 5.15
N PRO A 109 5.11 1.86 5.10
CA PRO A 109 6.56 1.95 5.23
C PRO A 109 7.23 2.95 4.28
N LEU A 110 6.67 3.12 3.06
CA LEU A 110 7.17 4.11 2.11
C LEU A 110 7.04 5.53 2.63
N ALA A 111 5.94 5.86 3.28
CA ALA A 111 5.73 7.17 3.89
C ALA A 111 6.79 7.44 4.96
N ALA A 112 7.08 6.46 5.81
CA ALA A 112 8.12 6.58 6.83
C ALA A 112 9.52 6.79 6.21
N ALA A 113 9.82 6.07 5.13
CA ALA A 113 11.09 6.23 4.41
C ALA A 113 11.22 7.62 3.78
N LEU A 114 10.14 8.14 3.19
CA LEU A 114 10.11 9.50 2.61
C LEU A 114 10.25 10.59 3.69
N ALA A 115 9.59 10.42 4.83
CA ALA A 115 9.74 11.33 5.97
C ALA A 115 11.18 11.38 6.48
N GLY A 116 11.83 10.21 6.58
CA GLY A 116 13.21 10.09 7.03
C GLY A 116 14.23 10.65 6.05
N ALA A 117 13.95 10.63 4.76
CA ALA A 117 14.82 11.19 3.71
C ALA A 117 14.85 12.74 3.68
N GLY A 118 13.95 13.39 4.43
CA GLY A 118 13.86 14.84 4.52
C GLY A 118 13.57 15.54 3.19
N ALA A 119 13.88 16.82 3.11
CA ALA A 119 13.62 17.63 1.91
C ALA A 119 14.37 17.13 0.64
N GLY A 120 15.48 16.43 0.82
CA GLY A 120 16.25 15.85 -0.29
C GLY A 120 15.54 14.68 -0.98
N GLY A 121 14.76 13.88 -0.25
CA GLY A 121 13.98 12.78 -0.81
C GLY A 121 12.75 13.24 -1.61
N LEU A 122 12.29 14.46 -1.38
CA LEU A 122 11.14 15.04 -2.07
C LEU A 122 11.50 15.71 -3.41
N THR A 123 12.77 16.03 -3.64
CA THR A 123 13.21 16.69 -4.88
C THR A 123 13.08 15.80 -6.11
N GLY A 124 13.11 14.46 -5.94
CA GLY A 124 12.83 13.48 -7.00
C GLY A 124 11.35 13.20 -7.23
N GLY A 125 10.47 13.77 -6.42
CA GLY A 125 9.03 13.51 -6.50
C GLY A 125 8.66 12.04 -6.31
N LEU A 126 7.45 11.67 -6.77
CA LEU A 126 6.96 10.30 -6.73
C LEU A 126 7.89 9.33 -7.48
N VAL A 127 8.44 9.75 -8.60
CA VAL A 127 9.36 8.95 -9.41
C VAL A 127 10.58 8.54 -8.59
N GLY A 128 11.28 9.49 -7.99
CA GLY A 128 12.46 9.21 -7.18
C GLY A 128 12.19 8.29 -6.00
N ALA A 129 11.03 8.45 -5.36
CA ALA A 129 10.60 7.62 -4.24
C ALA A 129 10.39 6.16 -4.64
N LEU A 130 9.65 5.93 -5.72
CA LEU A 130 9.31 4.59 -6.18
C LEU A 130 10.51 3.89 -6.84
N VAL A 131 11.35 4.63 -7.57
CA VAL A 131 12.62 4.10 -8.10
C VAL A 131 13.57 3.71 -6.96
N GLY A 132 13.63 4.51 -5.89
CA GLY A 132 14.36 4.17 -4.68
C GLY A 132 13.86 2.87 -4.00
N TRP A 133 12.65 2.46 -4.29
CA TRP A 133 12.07 1.20 -3.86
C TRP A 133 12.35 0.03 -4.80
N GLY A 134 13.14 0.23 -5.84
CA GLY A 134 13.45 -0.78 -6.83
C GLY A 134 12.37 -0.96 -7.90
N ILE A 135 11.40 -0.03 -7.98
CA ILE A 135 10.40 -0.04 -9.04
C ILE A 135 11.01 0.62 -10.28
N PRO A 136 11.06 -0.06 -11.43
CA PRO A 136 11.60 0.52 -12.66
C PRO A 136 10.88 1.80 -13.07
N GLU A 137 11.62 2.79 -13.55
CA GLU A 137 11.11 4.12 -13.90
C GLU A 137 9.93 4.08 -14.88
N GLU A 138 10.00 3.20 -15.88
CA GLU A 138 8.90 3.00 -16.84
C GLU A 138 7.58 2.60 -16.18
N ARG A 139 7.66 1.84 -15.10
CA ARG A 139 6.50 1.41 -14.31
C ARG A 139 5.98 2.54 -13.44
N VAL A 140 6.89 3.32 -12.87
CA VAL A 140 6.55 4.49 -12.07
C VAL A 140 5.75 5.50 -12.88
N ILE A 141 6.12 5.75 -14.14
CA ILE A 141 5.39 6.63 -15.05
C ILE A 141 3.94 6.17 -15.24
N ARG A 142 3.71 4.86 -15.37
CA ARG A 142 2.34 4.31 -15.49
C ARG A 142 1.56 4.50 -14.19
N TYR A 143 2.17 4.26 -13.06
CA TYR A 143 1.54 4.46 -11.75
C TYR A 143 1.21 5.95 -11.52
N GLU A 144 2.12 6.86 -11.85
CA GLU A 144 1.85 8.29 -11.76
C GLU A 144 0.64 8.70 -12.60
N LYS A 145 0.57 8.22 -13.84
CA LYS A 145 -0.59 8.44 -14.71
C LYS A 145 -1.85 7.88 -14.08
N GLY A 146 -1.82 6.63 -13.61
CA GLY A 146 -2.96 5.98 -12.97
C GLY A 146 -3.46 6.73 -11.73
N ILE A 147 -2.56 7.23 -10.88
CA ILE A 147 -2.90 8.04 -9.71
C ILE A 147 -3.56 9.37 -10.11
N LYS A 148 -3.05 10.04 -11.14
CA LYS A 148 -3.66 11.28 -11.67
C LYS A 148 -5.07 11.05 -12.22
N GLU A 149 -5.36 9.85 -12.67
CA GLU A 149 -6.68 9.40 -13.15
C GLU A 149 -7.59 8.90 -12.02
N GLY A 150 -7.20 9.06 -10.77
CA GLY A 150 -7.98 8.67 -9.59
C GLY A 150 -7.70 7.26 -9.07
N GLY A 151 -6.72 6.56 -9.63
CA GLY A 151 -6.32 5.22 -9.20
C GLY A 151 -5.59 5.18 -7.86
N ILE A 152 -5.49 3.97 -7.33
CA ILE A 152 -4.82 3.63 -6.09
C ILE A 152 -3.69 2.65 -6.41
N VAL A 153 -2.46 2.99 -6.08
CA VAL A 153 -1.31 2.07 -6.18
C VAL A 153 -1.10 1.42 -4.82
N MET A 154 -0.98 0.11 -4.85
CA MET A 154 -0.66 -0.70 -3.68
C MET A 154 0.69 -1.40 -3.88
N GLY A 155 1.45 -1.50 -2.80
CA GLY A 155 2.71 -2.23 -2.80
C GLY A 155 2.91 -2.99 -1.49
N VAL A 156 3.40 -4.22 -1.57
CA VAL A 156 3.72 -5.05 -0.43
C VAL A 156 5.06 -5.76 -0.64
N LYS A 157 5.92 -5.70 0.35
CA LYS A 157 7.14 -6.51 0.35
C LYS A 157 6.77 -7.91 0.83
N SER A 158 6.73 -8.88 -0.08
CA SER A 158 6.36 -10.25 0.25
C SER A 158 7.43 -10.91 1.13
N ARG A 159 7.01 -11.73 2.08
CA ARG A 159 7.91 -12.48 2.97
C ARG A 159 8.52 -13.69 2.26
N THR A 160 7.79 -14.23 1.28
CA THR A 160 8.19 -15.40 0.49
C THR A 160 7.87 -15.21 -0.98
N ALA A 161 8.52 -15.96 -1.86
CA ALA A 161 8.21 -16.00 -3.29
C ALA A 161 6.81 -16.58 -3.55
N GLU A 162 6.33 -17.48 -2.68
CA GLU A 162 4.97 -18.03 -2.75
C GLU A 162 3.93 -16.94 -2.50
N ASP A 163 4.13 -16.11 -1.48
CA ASP A 163 3.25 -14.98 -1.18
C ASP A 163 3.24 -13.97 -2.34
N ALA A 164 4.41 -13.68 -2.93
CA ALA A 164 4.51 -12.80 -4.07
C ALA A 164 3.66 -13.30 -5.25
N THR A 165 3.78 -14.59 -5.58
CA THR A 165 3.01 -15.22 -6.65
C THR A 165 1.51 -15.23 -6.33
N HIS A 166 1.16 -15.46 -5.07
CA HIS A 166 -0.22 -15.40 -4.63
C HIS A 166 -0.81 -13.99 -4.80
N PHE A 167 -0.12 -12.96 -4.30
CA PHE A 167 -0.58 -11.59 -4.41
C PHE A 167 -0.69 -11.14 -5.86
N GLU A 168 0.31 -11.44 -6.69
CA GLU A 168 0.25 -11.13 -8.12
C GLU A 168 -1.00 -11.74 -8.78
N SER A 169 -1.28 -13.00 -8.49
CA SER A 169 -2.42 -13.72 -9.05
C SER A 169 -3.76 -13.17 -8.54
N GLU A 170 -3.88 -12.92 -7.24
CA GLU A 170 -5.10 -12.37 -6.63
C GLU A 170 -5.35 -10.94 -7.11
N TRP A 171 -4.32 -10.12 -7.18
CA TRP A 171 -4.47 -8.74 -7.62
C TRP A 171 -4.88 -8.64 -9.09
N LYS A 172 -4.32 -9.48 -9.96
CA LYS A 172 -4.78 -9.59 -11.37
C LYS A 172 -6.23 -10.04 -11.47
N ARG A 173 -6.66 -10.98 -10.65
CA ARG A 173 -8.07 -11.40 -10.57
C ARG A 173 -9.00 -10.29 -10.09
N ASN A 174 -8.53 -9.46 -9.19
CA ASN A 174 -9.24 -8.31 -8.66
C ASN A 174 -9.08 -7.04 -9.50
N ARG A 175 -8.88 -7.17 -10.80
CA ARG A 175 -8.76 -6.06 -11.76
C ARG A 175 -7.56 -5.14 -11.50
N GLY A 176 -6.51 -5.64 -10.85
CA GLY A 176 -5.25 -4.93 -10.74
C GLY A 176 -4.58 -4.79 -12.10
N GLU A 177 -4.22 -3.57 -12.44
CA GLU A 177 -3.44 -3.22 -13.62
C GLU A 177 -1.96 -3.09 -13.27
N ASP A 178 -1.08 -3.34 -14.24
CA ASP A 178 0.36 -3.22 -14.05
C ASP A 178 0.84 -3.92 -12.77
N VAL A 179 0.32 -5.15 -12.51
CA VAL A 179 0.71 -5.96 -11.36
C VAL A 179 2.02 -6.67 -11.65
N TYR A 180 3.01 -6.46 -10.78
CA TYR A 180 4.36 -7.01 -10.91
C TYR A 180 4.94 -7.42 -9.55
N GLN A 181 5.86 -8.37 -9.62
CA GLN A 181 6.74 -8.75 -8.52
C GLN A 181 8.23 -8.55 -8.90
#